data_5b484663bd847e0c49ebfca4c71bd037
#
_entry.id   5b484663bd847e0c49ebfca4c71bd037
#
_cell.length_a   1.000
_cell.length_b   1.000
_cell.length_c   1.000
_cell.angle_alpha   90.00
_cell.angle_beta   90.00
_cell.angle_gamma   90.00
#
_symmetry.space_group_name_H-M   'P 1'
#
loop_
_entity.id
_entity.type
_entity.pdbx_description
1 polymer ?
#
loop_
_entity_poly.entity_id
_entity_poly.type
_entity_poly.pdbx_seq_one_letter_code
_entity_poly.pdbx_strand_id
1 'polypeptide(L)'
;GEKGYMHMEIEDLSKIPDGTLALVVAGEHDAIVGSETAIRYFRGMSSISEEDKDFILVRSDSRGEPDLRATHFDPCAPEDAGKGAKLINLMGGMVDGREMRVDAYDWRGYWKWMDALCDAAFRGKNREFALGDTPEQRDMGTWSDGTAVREPLVTDEPSR
;
A
#
# COMPACT_ATOMS: atom_id res chain seq x y z
N GLY A 1 5.17 -0.36 -13.30
CA GLY A 1 3.90 -0.89 -12.78
C GLY A 1 2.99 -1.33 -13.92
N GLU A 2 2.08 -2.24 -13.65
CA GLU A 2 1.09 -2.69 -14.63
C GLU A 2 0.05 -1.59 -14.89
N LYS A 3 -0.48 -1.53 -16.11
CA LYS A 3 -1.59 -0.64 -16.46
C LYS A 3 -2.89 -1.28 -15.95
N GLY A 4 -3.57 -0.61 -15.04
CA GLY A 4 -4.87 -1.05 -14.54
C GLY A 4 -5.99 -0.89 -15.58
N TYR A 5 -7.05 -1.66 -15.39
CA TYR A 5 -8.23 -1.66 -16.28
C TYR A 5 -9.28 -0.60 -15.90
N MET A 6 -9.22 -0.05 -14.67
CA MET A 6 -10.18 0.93 -14.20
C MET A 6 -9.58 2.34 -14.20
N HIS A 7 -10.25 3.25 -14.89
CA HIS A 7 -9.94 4.68 -14.87
C HIS A 7 -10.93 5.38 -13.94
N MET A 8 -10.41 6.01 -12.88
CA MET A 8 -11.21 6.81 -11.97
C MET A 8 -10.98 8.29 -12.25
N GLU A 9 -12.05 9.06 -12.27
CA GLU A 9 -11.94 10.51 -12.23
C GLU A 9 -11.41 10.94 -10.86
N ILE A 10 -10.43 11.84 -10.86
CA ILE A 10 -9.80 12.35 -9.64
C ILE A 10 -10.28 13.78 -9.44
N GLU A 11 -10.81 14.05 -8.25
CA GLU A 11 -11.15 15.40 -7.83
C GLU A 11 -9.90 16.29 -7.72
N ASP A 12 -10.12 17.59 -7.54
CA ASP A 12 -9.04 18.58 -7.36
C ASP A 12 -8.38 18.41 -5.98
N LEU A 13 -7.35 17.58 -5.93
CA LEU A 13 -6.59 17.28 -4.71
C LEU A 13 -5.67 18.43 -4.27
N SER A 14 -5.51 19.49 -5.08
CA SER A 14 -4.76 20.68 -4.69
C SER A 14 -5.42 21.48 -3.57
N LYS A 15 -6.68 21.15 -3.25
CA LYS A 15 -7.46 21.78 -2.16
C LYS A 15 -7.38 21.05 -0.82
N ILE A 16 -6.61 19.98 -0.74
CA ILE A 16 -6.38 19.30 0.53
C ILE A 16 -5.71 20.30 1.50
N PRO A 17 -6.21 20.42 2.75
CA PRO A 17 -5.64 21.37 3.71
C PRO A 17 -4.14 21.13 3.94
N ASP A 18 -3.39 22.21 4.05
CA ASP A 18 -2.00 22.19 4.50
C ASP A 18 -1.89 21.52 5.88
N GLY A 19 -0.79 20.80 6.12
CA GLY A 19 -0.59 20.02 7.34
C GLY A 19 -1.35 18.68 7.38
N THR A 20 -2.02 18.30 6.29
CA THR A 20 -2.53 16.92 6.12
C THR A 20 -1.37 15.98 5.87
N LEU A 21 -1.31 14.87 6.62
CA LEU A 21 -0.38 13.78 6.35
C LEU A 21 -1.00 12.79 5.38
N ALA A 22 -0.25 12.35 4.37
CA ALA A 22 -0.78 11.48 3.34
C ALA A 22 0.16 10.33 2.97
N LEU A 23 -0.41 9.13 2.83
CA LEU A 23 0.25 7.99 2.21
C LEU A 23 -0.55 7.54 1.00
N VAL A 24 0.13 7.35 -0.11
CA VAL A 24 -0.44 6.72 -1.30
C VAL A 24 0.27 5.40 -1.53
N VAL A 25 -0.47 4.31 -1.43
CA VAL A 25 0.08 2.96 -1.50
C VAL A 25 -0.42 2.26 -2.75
N ALA A 26 0.47 1.59 -3.46
CA ALA A 26 0.16 0.77 -4.63
C ALA A 26 0.87 -0.58 -4.54
N GLY A 27 0.26 -1.63 -5.08
CA GLY A 27 0.89 -2.95 -5.23
C GLY A 27 1.66 -3.08 -6.54
N GLU A 28 2.82 -3.72 -6.53
CA GLU A 28 3.66 -3.97 -7.72
C GLU A 28 2.90 -4.76 -8.79
N HIS A 29 2.02 -5.68 -8.39
CA HIS A 29 1.21 -6.54 -9.26
C HIS A 29 -0.29 -6.21 -9.21
N ASP A 30 -0.66 -4.96 -8.90
CA ASP A 30 -2.05 -4.53 -9.01
C ASP A 30 -2.46 -4.40 -10.49
N ALA A 31 -3.03 -5.47 -11.03
CA ALA A 31 -3.51 -5.53 -12.40
C ALA A 31 -4.88 -4.87 -12.60
N ILE A 32 -5.60 -4.49 -11.54
CA ILE A 32 -6.95 -3.92 -11.61
C ILE A 32 -6.90 -2.42 -11.81
N VAL A 33 -6.27 -1.70 -10.90
CA VAL A 33 -6.13 -0.23 -10.99
C VAL A 33 -4.72 0.19 -11.37
N GLY A 34 -3.73 -0.66 -11.18
CA GLY A 34 -2.33 -0.38 -11.44
C GLY A 34 -1.78 0.75 -10.56
N SER A 35 -0.53 1.12 -10.78
CA SER A 35 0.11 2.22 -10.05
C SER A 35 -0.17 3.60 -10.65
N GLU A 36 -0.65 3.69 -11.90
CA GLU A 36 -0.80 4.96 -12.62
C GLU A 36 -1.81 5.90 -11.93
N THR A 37 -2.94 5.37 -11.48
CA THR A 37 -3.94 6.13 -10.74
C THR A 37 -3.39 6.62 -9.41
N ALA A 38 -2.69 5.78 -8.67
CA ALA A 38 -2.04 6.13 -7.40
C ALA A 38 -0.99 7.24 -7.58
N ILE A 39 -0.18 7.18 -8.63
CA ILE A 39 0.80 8.22 -8.99
C ILE A 39 0.09 9.56 -9.29
N ARG A 40 -1.05 9.52 -10.00
CA ARG A 40 -1.84 10.73 -10.27
C ARG A 40 -2.42 11.34 -8.99
N TYR A 41 -2.91 10.52 -8.04
CA TYR A 41 -3.33 10.99 -6.72
C TYR A 41 -2.18 11.67 -5.99
N PHE A 42 -1.04 11.00 -5.89
CA PHE A 42 0.13 11.54 -5.19
C PHE A 42 0.56 12.90 -5.75
N ARG A 43 0.68 13.01 -7.07
CA ARG A 43 1.06 14.26 -7.74
C ARG A 43 -0.01 15.35 -7.65
N GLY A 44 -1.29 14.96 -7.61
CA GLY A 44 -2.42 15.87 -7.46
C GLY A 44 -2.48 16.56 -6.10
N MET A 45 -1.90 15.95 -5.05
CA MET A 45 -1.82 16.51 -3.69
C MET A 45 -0.74 17.59 -3.59
N SER A 46 -0.79 18.60 -4.46
CA SER A 46 0.25 19.64 -4.57
C SER A 46 0.27 20.63 -3.42
N SER A 47 -0.79 20.71 -2.61
CA SER A 47 -0.85 21.52 -1.39
C SER A 47 -0.17 20.87 -0.20
N ILE A 48 0.04 19.55 -0.22
CA ILE A 48 0.74 18.83 0.85
C ILE A 48 2.25 18.93 0.59
N SER A 49 3.03 19.29 1.62
CA SER A 49 4.48 19.35 1.52
C SER A 49 5.08 17.97 1.23
N GLU A 50 6.26 17.92 0.60
CA GLU A 50 6.92 16.65 0.27
C GLU A 50 7.25 15.84 1.53
N GLU A 51 7.57 16.52 2.63
CA GLU A 51 7.85 15.87 3.92
C GLU A 51 6.59 15.25 4.58
N ASP A 52 5.38 15.69 4.20
CA ASP A 52 4.11 15.24 4.78
C ASP A 52 3.39 14.19 3.95
N LYS A 53 4.00 13.72 2.86
CA LYS A 53 3.43 12.68 2.02
C LYS A 53 4.50 11.74 1.46
N ASP A 54 4.17 10.46 1.38
CA ASP A 54 4.98 9.46 0.68
C ASP A 54 4.14 8.65 -0.31
N PHE A 55 4.78 8.24 -1.40
CA PHE A 55 4.28 7.18 -2.27
C PHE A 55 5.00 5.88 -1.93
N ILE A 56 4.25 4.83 -1.66
CA ILE A 56 4.75 3.51 -1.30
C ILE A 56 4.35 2.50 -2.38
N LEU A 57 5.32 1.89 -3.04
CA LEU A 57 5.08 0.72 -3.88
C LEU A 57 5.44 -0.54 -3.10
N VAL A 58 4.42 -1.29 -2.69
CA VAL A 58 4.60 -2.61 -2.08
C VAL A 58 5.10 -3.56 -3.14
N ARG A 59 6.19 -4.28 -2.84
CA ARG A 59 6.84 -5.20 -3.78
C ARG A 59 6.61 -6.64 -3.36
N SER A 60 6.26 -7.48 -4.32
CA SER A 60 6.07 -8.92 -4.08
C SER A 60 7.38 -9.60 -3.70
N ASP A 61 7.29 -10.61 -2.83
CA ASP A 61 8.43 -11.43 -2.41
C ASP A 61 8.09 -12.91 -2.53
N SER A 62 8.75 -13.60 -3.45
CA SER A 62 8.52 -15.02 -3.76
C SER A 62 9.43 -15.97 -3.01
N ARG A 63 10.11 -15.51 -1.93
CA ARG A 63 11.06 -16.34 -1.19
C ARG A 63 10.39 -17.45 -0.39
N GLY A 64 9.23 -17.18 0.19
CA GLY A 64 8.54 -18.09 1.09
C GLY A 64 7.40 -18.87 0.43
N GLU A 65 6.86 -19.83 1.19
CA GLU A 65 5.65 -20.56 0.83
C GLU A 65 4.65 -20.47 2.00
N PRO A 66 3.51 -19.80 1.81
CA PRO A 66 3.11 -19.07 0.59
C PRO A 66 3.99 -17.84 0.31
N ASP A 67 4.08 -17.45 -0.96
CA ASP A 67 4.69 -16.21 -1.37
C ASP A 67 3.84 -14.99 -0.94
N LEU A 68 4.48 -13.83 -0.80
CA LEU A 68 3.82 -12.55 -0.55
C LEU A 68 3.59 -11.84 -1.88
N ARG A 69 2.34 -11.49 -2.17
CA ARG A 69 1.94 -10.89 -3.45
C ARG A 69 1.27 -9.55 -3.25
N ALA A 70 1.91 -8.48 -3.69
CA ALA A 70 1.38 -7.13 -3.65
C ALA A 70 0.38 -6.90 -4.79
N THR A 71 -0.84 -7.41 -4.66
CA THR A 71 -1.93 -7.30 -5.62
C THR A 71 -2.98 -6.28 -5.17
N HIS A 72 -4.04 -6.09 -5.96
CA HIS A 72 -5.15 -5.19 -5.60
C HIS A 72 -5.90 -5.61 -4.34
N PHE A 73 -5.98 -6.91 -4.09
CA PHE A 73 -6.75 -7.46 -2.98
C PHE A 73 -5.94 -7.73 -1.71
N ASP A 74 -4.64 -7.55 -1.78
CA ASP A 74 -3.73 -7.76 -0.67
C ASP A 74 -4.10 -6.97 0.61
N PRO A 75 -4.47 -5.69 0.56
CA PRO A 75 -4.92 -4.97 1.76
C PRO A 75 -6.33 -5.35 2.23
N CYS A 76 -7.01 -6.28 1.54
CA CYS A 76 -8.33 -6.76 1.93
C CYS A 76 -8.19 -8.00 2.82
N ALA A 77 -8.33 -7.85 4.13
CA ALA A 77 -8.19 -8.91 5.11
C ALA A 77 -9.56 -9.35 5.71
N PRO A 78 -10.46 -10.01 4.94
CA PRO A 78 -11.74 -10.47 5.47
C PRO A 78 -11.55 -11.61 6.47
N GLU A 79 -12.49 -11.80 7.41
CA GLU A 79 -12.47 -12.93 8.36
C GLU A 79 -12.35 -14.30 7.68
N ASP A 80 -12.88 -14.44 6.46
CA ASP A 80 -12.79 -15.65 5.65
C ASP A 80 -12.39 -15.26 4.23
N ALA A 81 -11.10 -15.30 3.94
CA ALA A 81 -10.53 -14.97 2.63
C ALA A 81 -11.11 -15.85 1.51
N GLY A 82 -11.43 -17.11 1.81
CA GLY A 82 -12.03 -18.03 0.83
C GLY A 82 -13.46 -17.64 0.45
N LYS A 83 -14.26 -17.14 1.41
CA LYS A 83 -15.60 -16.60 1.12
C LYS A 83 -15.52 -15.24 0.41
N GLY A 84 -14.59 -14.38 0.81
CA GLY A 84 -14.32 -13.11 0.14
C GLY A 84 -14.00 -13.31 -1.34
N ALA A 85 -13.03 -14.16 -1.64
CA ALA A 85 -12.66 -14.51 -3.02
C ALA A 85 -13.82 -15.11 -3.83
N LYS A 86 -14.62 -16.01 -3.24
CA LYS A 86 -15.82 -16.57 -3.90
C LYS A 86 -16.83 -15.50 -4.25
N LEU A 87 -17.07 -14.53 -3.37
CA LEU A 87 -18.00 -13.44 -3.62
C LEU A 87 -17.54 -12.57 -4.79
N ILE A 88 -16.25 -12.20 -4.80
CA ILE A 88 -15.66 -11.40 -5.89
C ILE A 88 -15.69 -12.17 -7.21
N ASN A 89 -15.37 -13.46 -7.19
CA ASN A 89 -15.39 -14.31 -8.38
C ASN A 89 -16.82 -14.51 -8.92
N LEU A 90 -17.83 -14.56 -8.04
CA LEU A 90 -19.24 -14.59 -8.46
C LEU A 90 -19.65 -13.28 -9.16
N MET A 91 -19.03 -12.16 -8.81
CA MET A 91 -19.25 -10.85 -9.45
C MET A 91 -18.40 -10.65 -10.73
N GLY A 92 -17.73 -11.70 -11.22
CA GLY A 92 -16.92 -11.66 -12.44
C GLY A 92 -15.44 -11.33 -12.23
N GLY A 93 -14.97 -11.29 -10.98
CA GLY A 93 -13.54 -11.18 -10.66
C GLY A 93 -12.81 -12.52 -10.85
N MET A 94 -11.50 -12.47 -10.82
CA MET A 94 -10.62 -13.65 -10.75
C MET A 94 -9.62 -13.42 -9.62
N VAL A 95 -10.00 -13.81 -8.40
CA VAL A 95 -9.21 -13.61 -7.19
C VAL A 95 -8.88 -14.94 -6.55
N ASP A 96 -7.60 -15.19 -6.29
CA ASP A 96 -7.18 -16.28 -5.42
C ASP A 96 -7.38 -15.84 -3.96
N GLY A 97 -8.07 -16.64 -3.16
CA GLY A 97 -8.26 -16.36 -1.73
C GLY A 97 -6.95 -16.25 -0.94
N ARG A 98 -5.82 -16.64 -1.53
CA ARG A 98 -4.49 -16.42 -0.96
C ARG A 98 -4.08 -14.96 -0.95
N GLU A 99 -4.54 -14.18 -1.93
CA GLU A 99 -4.27 -12.74 -2.05
C GLU A 99 -5.01 -11.88 -1.02
N MET A 100 -5.93 -12.47 -0.26
CA MET A 100 -6.73 -11.80 0.75
C MET A 100 -6.44 -12.32 2.17
N ARG A 101 -5.35 -13.03 2.37
CA ARG A 101 -4.96 -13.53 3.69
C ARG A 101 -4.24 -12.44 4.46
N VAL A 102 -4.50 -12.42 5.77
CA VAL A 102 -3.68 -11.61 6.69
C VAL A 102 -2.27 -12.17 6.72
N ASP A 103 -1.31 -11.37 6.31
CA ASP A 103 0.09 -11.74 6.25
C ASP A 103 1.04 -10.61 6.69
N ALA A 104 2.32 -10.68 6.29
CA ALA A 104 3.32 -9.69 6.66
C ALA A 104 3.01 -8.29 6.10
N TYR A 105 2.37 -8.20 4.93
CA TYR A 105 2.02 -6.91 4.35
C TYR A 105 0.94 -6.18 5.15
N ASP A 106 -0.03 -6.92 5.74
CA ASP A 106 -1.00 -6.31 6.64
C ASP A 106 -0.33 -5.78 7.90
N TRP A 107 0.39 -6.66 8.63
CA TRP A 107 0.95 -6.32 9.94
C TRP A 107 2.12 -5.34 9.88
N ARG A 108 3.03 -5.51 8.91
CA ARG A 108 4.28 -4.75 8.79
C ARG A 108 4.20 -3.61 7.80
N GLY A 109 3.16 -3.62 6.95
CA GLY A 109 2.86 -2.62 5.94
C GLY A 109 1.61 -1.83 6.31
N TYR A 110 0.47 -2.20 5.73
CA TYR A 110 -0.76 -1.41 5.73
C TYR A 110 -1.20 -0.95 7.14
N TRP A 111 -1.25 -1.86 8.12
CA TRP A 111 -1.71 -1.51 9.47
C TRP A 111 -0.68 -0.70 10.23
N LYS A 112 0.61 -1.06 10.14
CA LYS A 112 1.69 -0.26 10.72
C LYS A 112 1.66 1.18 10.21
N TRP A 113 1.61 1.35 8.89
CA TRP A 113 1.60 2.68 8.28
C TRP A 113 0.37 3.49 8.65
N MET A 114 -0.82 2.86 8.64
CA MET A 114 -2.06 3.52 9.04
C MET A 114 -2.04 3.96 10.50
N ASP A 115 -1.65 3.08 11.41
CA ASP A 115 -1.57 3.39 12.85
C ASP A 115 -0.56 4.51 13.10
N ALA A 116 0.63 4.43 12.49
CA ALA A 116 1.67 5.43 12.63
C ALA A 116 1.26 6.79 12.03
N LEU A 117 0.58 6.78 10.87
CA LEU A 117 0.05 8.00 10.26
C LEU A 117 -0.97 8.68 11.18
N CYS A 118 -1.88 7.90 11.76
CA CYS A 118 -2.84 8.40 12.76
C CYS A 118 -2.14 8.92 14.02
N ASP A 119 -1.15 8.22 14.53
CA ASP A 119 -0.38 8.67 15.69
C ASP A 119 0.40 9.96 15.40
N ALA A 120 0.99 10.08 14.22
CA ALA A 120 1.67 11.29 13.78
C ALA A 120 0.69 12.46 13.68
N ALA A 121 -0.45 12.26 13.01
CA ALA A 121 -1.43 13.32 12.78
C ALA A 121 -2.11 13.81 14.07
N PHE A 122 -2.47 12.91 14.98
CA PHE A 122 -3.27 13.25 16.16
C PHE A 122 -2.50 13.37 17.46
N ARG A 123 -1.28 12.80 17.52
CA ARG A 123 -0.48 12.74 18.75
C ARG A 123 0.95 13.24 18.60
N GLY A 124 1.40 13.51 17.36
CA GLY A 124 2.77 13.94 17.05
C GLY A 124 3.82 12.88 17.37
N LYS A 125 3.50 11.58 17.18
CA LYS A 125 4.37 10.43 17.51
C LYS A 125 4.44 9.44 16.37
N ASN A 126 5.48 8.61 16.37
CA ASN A 126 5.63 7.44 15.49
C ASN A 126 5.63 7.80 13.99
N ARG A 127 5.91 9.06 13.64
CA ARG A 127 5.93 9.52 12.25
C ARG A 127 6.90 8.71 11.39
N GLU A 128 8.03 8.33 11.95
CA GLU A 128 9.09 7.54 11.31
C GLU A 128 8.62 6.17 10.81
N PHE A 129 7.52 5.64 11.34
CA PHE A 129 6.93 4.38 10.86
C PHE A 129 5.97 4.56 9.68
N ALA A 130 5.62 5.81 9.35
CA ALA A 130 4.68 6.13 8.28
C ALA A 130 5.30 6.95 7.14
N LEU A 131 6.20 7.91 7.46
CA LEU A 131 6.68 8.92 6.52
C LEU A 131 8.20 9.10 6.60
N GLY A 132 8.81 9.51 5.46
CA GLY A 132 10.19 9.97 5.38
C GLY A 132 11.19 8.93 4.90
N ASP A 133 10.76 7.86 4.24
CA ASP A 133 11.63 6.79 3.68
C ASP A 133 12.61 6.20 4.72
N THR A 134 12.14 6.05 5.96
CA THR A 134 12.96 5.56 7.08
C THR A 134 13.10 4.04 7.06
N PRO A 135 14.11 3.48 7.74
CA PRO A 135 14.20 2.04 7.95
C PRO A 135 12.97 1.46 8.66
N GLU A 136 12.39 2.19 9.62
CA GLU A 136 11.18 1.80 10.36
C GLU A 136 9.96 1.70 9.44
N GLN A 137 9.81 2.65 8.51
CA GLN A 137 8.74 2.64 7.51
C GLN A 137 8.88 1.46 6.57
N ARG A 138 10.11 1.15 6.11
CA ARG A 138 10.39 0.08 5.15
C ARG A 138 10.45 -1.33 5.75
N ASP A 139 10.61 -1.47 7.07
CA ASP A 139 10.71 -2.78 7.70
C ASP A 139 9.44 -3.62 7.48
N MET A 140 9.57 -4.70 6.73
CA MET A 140 8.52 -5.68 6.47
C MET A 140 8.69 -6.98 7.28
N GLY A 141 9.63 -6.99 8.24
CA GLY A 141 9.95 -8.15 9.05
C GLY A 141 10.85 -9.15 8.34
N THR A 142 10.79 -10.39 8.81
CA THR A 142 11.67 -11.47 8.34
C THR A 142 10.88 -12.74 8.03
N TRP A 143 11.33 -13.49 7.06
CA TRP A 143 10.92 -14.87 6.82
C TRP A 143 11.32 -15.79 7.98
N SER A 144 10.76 -16.98 8.03
CA SER A 144 11.07 -17.98 9.07
C SER A 144 12.54 -18.41 9.11
N ASP A 145 13.28 -18.22 8.02
CA ASP A 145 14.71 -18.50 7.93
C ASP A 145 15.59 -17.30 8.38
N GLY A 146 14.97 -16.22 8.86
CA GLY A 146 15.65 -14.99 9.32
C GLY A 146 16.02 -14.01 8.20
N THR A 147 15.73 -14.32 6.94
CA THR A 147 15.95 -13.38 5.84
C THR A 147 14.91 -12.27 5.87
N ALA A 148 15.33 -11.02 5.64
CA ALA A 148 14.40 -9.90 5.55
C ALA A 148 13.39 -10.09 4.43
N VAL A 149 12.13 -9.76 4.69
CA VAL A 149 11.12 -9.62 3.64
C VAL A 149 11.48 -8.41 2.78
N ARG A 150 11.20 -8.51 1.49
CA ARG A 150 11.56 -7.47 0.52
C ARG A 150 10.90 -6.13 0.89
N GLU A 151 11.72 -5.11 1.14
CA GLU A 151 11.26 -3.78 1.49
C GLU A 151 10.42 -3.14 0.36
N PRO A 152 9.38 -2.33 0.68
CA PRO A 152 8.70 -1.51 -0.30
C PRO A 152 9.65 -0.46 -0.90
N LEU A 153 9.27 0.10 -2.04
CA LEU A 153 9.88 1.32 -2.54
C LEU A 153 9.09 2.50 -2.02
N VAL A 154 9.75 3.37 -1.25
CA VAL A 154 9.19 4.65 -0.80
C VAL A 154 9.83 5.76 -1.63
N THR A 155 9.04 6.72 -2.09
CA THR A 155 9.54 7.82 -2.92
C THR A 155 8.59 9.01 -2.93
N ASP A 156 9.12 10.21 -3.05
CA ASP A 156 8.42 11.47 -3.33
C ASP A 156 8.35 11.78 -4.83
N GLU A 157 9.10 11.03 -5.66
CA GLU A 157 9.11 11.15 -7.13
C GLU A 157 8.68 9.84 -7.83
N PRO A 158 7.42 9.38 -7.67
CA PRO A 158 6.99 8.13 -8.29
C PRO A 158 7.04 8.24 -9.82
N SER A 159 7.74 7.29 -10.45
CA SER A 159 7.81 7.14 -11.92
C SER A 159 6.94 5.97 -12.41
N ARG A 160 6.57 6.02 -13.67
CA ARG A 160 5.79 4.94 -14.33
C ARG A 160 6.62 3.68 -14.52
#